data_cca02993387eb19a42bb2f116d18d3b3
#
_entry.id   cca02993387eb19a42bb2f116d18d3b3
#
_cell.length_a   1.000
_cell.length_b   1.000
_cell.length_c   1.000
_cell.angle_alpha   90.00
_cell.angle_beta   90.00
_cell.angle_gamma   90.00
#
_symmetry.space_group_name_H-M   'P 1'
#
loop_
_entity.id
_entity.type
_entity.pdbx_description
1 polymer ?
#
loop_
_entity_poly.entity_id
_entity_poly.type
_entity_poly.pdbx_seq_one_letter_code
_entity_poly.pdbx_strand_id
1 'polypeptide(L)'
;MKIGYVRVSTEEQNTARQEIMLRELGVDELFIEKASGKNADRPELRRMMEYVRRGDTVIVESISRFARNTRDLLDLVERLTEKQVEFVSRKEA
;
A
#
# COMPACT_ATOMS: atom_id res chain seq x y z
N MET A 1 -2.85 13.96 -3.69
CA MET A 1 -3.55 12.74 -4.17
C MET A 1 -3.50 11.66 -3.11
N LYS A 2 -4.58 10.93 -2.96
CA LYS A 2 -4.64 9.79 -2.04
C LYS A 2 -4.39 8.51 -2.82
N ILE A 3 -3.44 7.72 -2.36
CA ILE A 3 -2.98 6.52 -3.05
C ILE A 3 -3.14 5.33 -2.12
N GLY A 4 -3.85 4.31 -2.58
CA GLY A 4 -4.05 3.10 -1.81
C GLY A 4 -3.12 1.98 -2.26
N TYR A 5 -2.66 1.19 -1.32
CA TYR A 5 -1.91 -0.03 -1.60
C TYR A 5 -2.59 -1.19 -0.90
N VAL A 6 -2.93 -2.21 -1.66
CA VAL A 6 -3.61 -3.39 -1.16
C VAL A 6 -2.85 -4.64 -1.61
N ARG A 7 -2.55 -5.53 -0.66
CA ARG A 7 -1.94 -6.81 -0.98
C ARG A 7 -2.99 -7.91 -0.80
N VAL A 8 -3.20 -8.69 -1.86
CA VAL A 8 -4.12 -9.83 -1.85
C VAL A 8 -3.35 -11.11 -2.14
N SER A 9 -3.91 -12.26 -1.75
CA SER A 9 -3.27 -13.53 -2.02
C SER A 9 -3.25 -13.79 -3.53
N THR A 10 -2.29 -14.60 -3.97
CA THR A 10 -2.16 -14.94 -5.40
C THR A 10 -3.36 -15.72 -5.93
N GLU A 11 -4.15 -16.32 -5.04
CA GLU A 11 -5.33 -17.09 -5.41
C GLU A 11 -6.58 -16.23 -5.55
N GLU A 12 -6.57 -15.02 -5.01
CA GLU A 12 -7.73 -14.16 -5.06
C GLU A 12 -7.84 -13.48 -6.42
N GLN A 13 -9.01 -13.63 -7.06
CA GLN A 13 -9.25 -13.09 -8.39
C GLN A 13 -10.48 -12.18 -8.45
N ASN A 14 -11.08 -11.86 -7.31
CA ASN A 14 -12.29 -11.06 -7.29
C ASN A 14 -11.96 -9.56 -7.32
N THR A 15 -12.06 -8.96 -8.50
CA THR A 15 -11.77 -7.54 -8.70
C THR A 15 -12.84 -6.61 -8.13
N ALA A 16 -14.08 -7.09 -7.99
CA ALA A 16 -15.16 -6.29 -7.41
C ALA A 16 -14.85 -5.89 -5.97
N ARG A 17 -14.23 -6.78 -5.21
CA ARG A 17 -13.80 -6.50 -3.83
C ARG A 17 -12.78 -5.39 -3.78
N GLN A 18 -11.89 -5.34 -4.76
CA GLN A 18 -10.86 -4.32 -4.84
C GLN A 18 -11.46 -2.95 -5.14
N GLU A 19 -12.48 -2.90 -5.99
CA GLU A 19 -13.20 -1.66 -6.28
C GLU A 19 -13.92 -1.13 -5.04
N ILE A 20 -14.50 -2.03 -4.24
CA ILE A 20 -15.15 -1.65 -2.99
C ILE A 20 -14.13 -1.06 -2.03
N MET A 21 -12.95 -1.68 -1.92
CA MET A 21 -11.87 -1.17 -1.07
C MET A 21 -11.41 0.21 -1.52
N LEU A 22 -11.30 0.44 -2.82
CA LEU A 22 -10.95 1.73 -3.37
C LEU A 22 -11.92 2.80 -2.89
N ARG A 23 -13.21 2.51 -2.97
CA ARG A 23 -14.27 3.45 -2.54
C ARG A 23 -14.24 3.69 -1.05
N GLU A 24 -14.05 2.63 -0.26
CA GLU A 24 -14.01 2.73 1.20
C GLU A 24 -12.80 3.51 1.69
N LEU A 25 -11.65 3.33 1.03
CA LEU A 25 -10.44 4.07 1.38
C LEU A 25 -10.48 5.51 0.89
N GLY A 26 -11.36 5.81 -0.08
CA GLY A 26 -11.44 7.16 -0.64
C GLY A 26 -10.18 7.57 -1.38
N VAL A 27 -9.51 6.63 -2.03
CA VAL A 27 -8.26 6.91 -2.74
C VAL A 27 -8.50 7.26 -4.20
N ASP A 28 -7.59 8.02 -4.76
CA ASP A 28 -7.64 8.44 -6.16
C ASP A 28 -6.98 7.41 -7.07
N GLU A 29 -6.00 6.67 -6.55
CA GLU A 29 -5.27 5.65 -7.29
C GLU A 29 -5.07 4.43 -6.37
N LEU A 30 -5.16 3.23 -6.93
CA LEU A 30 -5.01 2.00 -6.16
C LEU A 30 -3.96 1.10 -6.80
N PHE A 31 -3.00 0.67 -5.99
CA PHE A 31 -1.99 -0.33 -6.38
C PHE A 31 -2.33 -1.65 -5.70
N ILE A 32 -2.56 -2.68 -6.51
CA ILE A 32 -2.97 -3.99 -6.02
C ILE A 32 -1.84 -4.98 -6.24
N GLU A 33 -1.33 -5.51 -5.13
CA GLU A 33 -0.25 -6.49 -5.13
C GLU A 33 -0.79 -7.89 -4.95
N LYS A 34 -0.51 -8.77 -5.89
CA LYS A 34 -0.85 -10.19 -5.75
C LYS A 34 0.42 -10.93 -5.32
N ALA A 35 0.58 -11.11 -4.03
CA ALA A 35 1.77 -11.77 -3.48
C ALA A 35 1.47 -12.39 -2.13
N SER A 36 2.15 -13.51 -1.84
CA SER A 36 2.07 -14.09 -0.51
C SER A 36 2.85 -13.24 0.48
N GLY A 37 2.52 -13.35 1.76
CA GLY A 37 3.24 -12.62 2.81
C GLY A 37 4.71 -12.99 2.91
N LYS A 38 5.11 -14.13 2.35
CA LYS A 38 6.49 -14.61 2.36
C LYS A 38 7.30 -14.13 1.16
N ASN A 39 6.63 -13.66 0.12
CA ASN A 39 7.31 -13.23 -1.10
C ASN A 39 7.92 -11.84 -0.90
N ALA A 40 9.23 -11.75 -1.14
CA ALA A 40 9.96 -10.49 -1.05
C ALA A 40 9.74 -9.61 -2.29
N ASP A 41 9.35 -10.21 -3.40
CA ASP A 41 9.15 -9.47 -4.64
C ASP A 41 7.75 -8.85 -4.65
N ARG A 42 7.71 -7.52 -4.62
CA ARG A 42 6.48 -6.75 -4.62
C ARG A 42 6.58 -5.63 -5.66
N PRO A 43 6.39 -5.98 -6.94
CA PRO A 43 6.55 -5.00 -8.03
C PRO A 43 5.58 -3.82 -7.94
N GLU A 44 4.35 -4.04 -7.48
CA GLU A 44 3.39 -2.94 -7.35
C GLU A 44 3.77 -1.99 -6.22
N LEU A 45 4.36 -2.50 -5.14
CA LEU A 45 4.88 -1.65 -4.08
C LEU A 45 6.00 -0.75 -4.60
N ARG A 46 6.91 -1.31 -5.39
CA ARG A 46 8.00 -0.52 -5.99
C ARG A 46 7.44 0.56 -6.92
N ARG A 47 6.47 0.21 -7.74
CA ARG A 47 5.84 1.17 -8.65
C ARG A 47 5.17 2.29 -7.87
N MET A 48 4.47 1.96 -6.80
CA MET A 48 3.84 2.96 -5.95
C MET A 48 4.88 3.88 -5.31
N MET A 49 5.97 3.31 -4.78
CA MET A 49 7.02 4.10 -4.14
C MET A 49 7.68 5.09 -5.11
N GLU A 50 7.75 4.74 -6.39
CA GLU A 50 8.27 5.63 -7.43
C GLU A 50 7.20 6.63 -7.90
N TYR A 51 5.95 6.24 -7.85
CA TYR A 51 4.83 7.04 -8.34
C TYR A 51 4.49 8.20 -7.40
N VAL A 52 4.58 7.99 -6.10
CA VAL A 52 4.16 8.99 -5.12
C VAL A 52 5.04 10.23 -5.14
N ARG A 53 4.42 11.37 -4.86
CA ARG A 53 5.07 12.68 -4.88
C ARG A 53 4.77 13.43 -3.60
N ARG A 54 5.52 14.50 -3.40
CA ARG A 54 5.30 15.41 -2.28
C ARG A 54 3.83 15.82 -2.19
N GLY A 55 3.26 15.70 -0.99
CA GLY A 55 1.89 16.06 -0.74
C GLY A 55 0.89 14.91 -0.90
N ASP A 56 1.33 13.78 -1.44
CA ASP A 56 0.47 12.60 -1.56
C ASP A 56 0.33 11.91 -0.21
N THR A 57 -0.73 11.10 -0.09
CA THR A 57 -0.98 10.29 1.10
C THR A 57 -1.13 8.83 0.67
N VAL A 58 -0.33 7.95 1.28
CA VAL A 58 -0.44 6.51 1.05
C VAL A 58 -1.34 5.93 2.14
N ILE A 59 -2.38 5.23 1.73
CA ILE A 59 -3.35 4.63 2.64
C ILE A 59 -3.32 3.12 2.45
N VAL A 60 -3.15 2.39 3.56
CA VAL A 60 -3.16 0.93 3.55
C VAL A 60 -4.21 0.41 4.52
N GLU A 61 -4.66 -0.81 4.29
CA GLU A 61 -5.64 -1.45 5.17
C GLU A 61 -5.03 -1.74 6.54
N SER A 62 -3.83 -2.31 6.55
CA SER A 62 -3.12 -2.62 7.79
C SER A 62 -1.62 -2.66 7.53
N ILE A 63 -0.84 -2.47 8.59
CA ILE A 63 0.61 -2.51 8.52
C ILE A 63 1.09 -3.89 8.07
N SER A 64 0.44 -4.96 8.52
CA SER A 64 0.81 -6.33 8.15
C SER A 64 0.66 -6.61 6.66
N ARG A 65 -0.20 -5.86 5.98
CA ARG A 65 -0.41 -5.97 4.53
C ARG A 65 0.50 -5.05 3.72
N PHE A 66 1.19 -4.15 4.38
CA PHE A 66 2.11 -3.21 3.75
C PHE A 66 3.56 -3.64 3.88
N ALA A 67 3.96 -4.06 5.07
CA ALA A 67 5.34 -4.42 5.37
C ALA A 67 5.44 -5.89 5.79
N ARG A 68 6.59 -6.51 5.52
CA ARG A 68 6.84 -7.91 5.88
C ARG A 68 7.25 -8.05 7.34
N ASN A 69 7.91 -7.04 7.88
CA ASN A 69 8.40 -7.02 9.26
C ASN A 69 8.64 -5.57 9.68
N THR A 70 9.05 -5.37 10.93
CA THR A 70 9.26 -4.04 11.49
C THR A 70 10.33 -3.25 10.75
N ARG A 71 11.43 -3.90 10.37
CA ARG A 71 12.52 -3.24 9.65
C ARG A 71 12.06 -2.76 8.27
N ASP A 72 11.31 -3.59 7.57
CA ASP A 72 10.74 -3.25 6.27
C ASP A 72 9.79 -2.05 6.41
N LEU A 73 8.95 -2.06 7.45
CA LEU A 73 8.02 -0.97 7.72
C LEU A 73 8.77 0.34 7.96
N LEU A 74 9.79 0.32 8.80
CA LEU A 74 10.55 1.53 9.11
C LEU A 74 11.24 2.10 7.87
N ASP A 75 11.80 1.23 7.04
CA ASP A 75 12.43 1.64 5.79
C ASP A 75 11.44 2.29 4.83
N LEU A 76 10.28 1.66 4.63
CA LEU A 76 9.25 2.19 3.74
C LEU A 76 8.71 3.53 4.23
N VAL A 77 8.42 3.64 5.52
CA VAL A 77 7.90 4.88 6.11
C VAL A 77 8.94 5.99 6.00
N GLU A 78 10.21 5.69 6.27
CA GLU A 78 11.29 6.66 6.14
C GLU A 78 11.40 7.20 4.71
N ARG A 79 11.32 6.31 3.72
CA ARG A 79 11.39 6.71 2.31
C ARG A 79 10.19 7.59 1.93
N LEU A 80 9.00 7.28 2.41
CA LEU A 80 7.82 8.11 2.19
C LEU A 80 7.97 9.48 2.87
N THR A 81 8.48 9.50 4.08
CA THR A 81 8.71 10.74 4.83
C THR A 81 9.70 11.65 4.11
N GLU A 82 10.77 11.07 3.57
CA GLU A 82 11.76 11.82 2.79
C GLU A 82 11.16 12.47 1.56
N LYS A 83 10.18 11.83 0.95
CA LYS A 83 9.46 12.39 -0.19
C LYS A 83 8.35 13.36 0.23
N GLN A 84 8.14 13.53 1.54
CA GLN A 84 7.05 14.33 2.11
C GLN A 84 5.68 13.75 1.70
N VAL A 85 5.59 12.44 1.75
CA VAL A 85 4.36 11.67 1.52
C VAL A 85 3.87 11.14 2.86
N GLU A 86 2.60 11.39 3.17
CA GLU A 86 2.01 10.93 4.41
C GLU A 86 1.61 9.46 4.31
N PHE A 87 1.72 8.74 5.43
CA PHE A 87 1.35 7.33 5.50
C PHE A 87 0.24 7.12 6.53
N VAL A 88 -0.82 6.43 6.12
CA VAL A 88 -1.98 6.14 6.98
C VAL A 88 -2.31 4.65 6.90
N SER A 89 -2.40 4.01 8.07
CA SER A 89 -2.93 2.65 8.19
C SER A 89 -4.30 2.72 8.84
N ARG A 90 -5.33 2.20 8.17
CA ARG A 90 -6.69 2.28 8.68
C ARG A 90 -6.89 1.48 9.96
N LYS A 91 -6.29 0.30 10.02
CA LYS A 91 -6.49 -0.61 11.13
C LYS A 91 -5.78 -0.17 12.41
N GLU A 92 -4.63 0.47 12.26
CA GLU A 92 -3.80 0.94 13.37
C GLU A 92 -3.89 2.45 13.58
N ALA A 93 -4.85 3.09 13.00
CA ALA A 93 -5.00 4.54 13.11
C ALA A 93 -5.37 4.99 14.53
#